data_537c6f45909a7467e085ad9ea9b42b44
#
_entry.id   537c6f45909a7467e085ad9ea9b42b44
#
_cell.length_a   1.000
_cell.length_b   1.000
_cell.length_c   1.000
_cell.angle_alpha   90.00
_cell.angle_beta   90.00
_cell.angle_gamma   90.00
#
_symmetry.space_group_name_H-M   'P 1'
#
loop_
_entity.id
_entity.type
_entity.pdbx_description
1 polymer ?
#
loop_
_entity_poly.entity_id
_entity_poly.type
_entity_poly.pdbx_seq_one_letter_code
_entity_poly.pdbx_strand_id
1 'polypeptide(L)'
;MNKKLALIFSTIFHPLLVPGLLIWSLYLISPMIVTPLTGESFYVYLRVVFLMTGVFPLILLLLLRMTYIAFLTRLFFYRIIKNQSVVSFLLQNKPLLVSIRKHKKGKAFTMPLRNERIFPFLMISLIYCMSCYLFVFRFSINSVTNAIFIAMTVLVILVTIITIFFKISIHATTLSASVGIAFGYGIYYPVITNYFWYVAVIVAICGIVSTARLALGSHNLKEVIGGLILGYGVGLMAMILH
;
A
#
# COMPACT_ATOMS: atom_id res chain seq x y z
N MET A 1 -18.58 -12.90 -1.05
CA MET A 1 -18.74 -11.50 -0.57
C MET A 1 -19.30 -10.63 -1.69
N ASN A 2 -20.24 -9.74 -1.38
CA ASN A 2 -20.82 -8.81 -2.36
C ASN A 2 -19.73 -7.85 -2.88
N LYS A 3 -19.69 -7.57 -4.21
CA LYS A 3 -18.69 -6.71 -4.84
C LYS A 3 -18.67 -5.28 -4.30
N LYS A 4 -19.83 -4.74 -3.86
CA LYS A 4 -19.91 -3.42 -3.24
C LYS A 4 -19.20 -3.39 -1.89
N LEU A 5 -19.47 -4.39 -1.03
CA LEU A 5 -18.79 -4.53 0.26
C LEU A 5 -17.28 -4.75 0.09
N ALA A 6 -16.89 -5.60 -0.86
CA ALA A 6 -15.48 -5.81 -1.18
C ALA A 6 -14.76 -4.51 -1.58
N LEU A 7 -15.41 -3.65 -2.35
CA LEU A 7 -14.85 -2.36 -2.73
C LEU A 7 -14.71 -1.43 -1.52
N ILE A 8 -15.72 -1.35 -0.66
CA ILE A 8 -15.71 -0.52 0.55
C ILE A 8 -14.54 -0.91 1.45
N PHE A 9 -14.41 -2.19 1.81
CA PHE A 9 -13.30 -2.66 2.65
C PHE A 9 -11.93 -2.41 2.01
N SER A 10 -11.80 -2.67 0.70
CA SER A 10 -10.54 -2.43 -0.03
C SER A 10 -10.18 -0.94 -0.12
N THR A 11 -11.15 -0.02 -0.03
CA THR A 11 -10.91 1.42 -0.06
C THR A 11 -10.60 1.96 1.33
N ILE A 12 -11.33 1.55 2.37
CA ILE A 12 -11.08 1.97 3.76
C ILE A 12 -9.67 1.53 4.20
N PHE A 13 -9.32 0.26 3.94
CA PHE A 13 -8.00 -0.29 4.26
C PHE A 13 -7.05 -0.19 3.07
N HIS A 14 -6.98 1.00 2.46
CA HIS A 14 -6.04 1.24 1.38
C HIS A 14 -4.61 1.16 1.90
N PRO A 15 -3.67 0.48 1.19
CA PRO A 15 -2.29 0.26 1.65
C PRO A 15 -1.56 1.52 2.12
N LEU A 16 -1.83 2.66 1.48
CA LEU A 16 -1.22 3.94 1.83
C LEU A 16 -1.71 4.51 3.17
N LEU A 17 -2.88 4.10 3.65
CA LEU A 17 -3.44 4.55 4.93
C LEU A 17 -3.04 3.62 6.10
N VAL A 18 -2.67 2.38 5.79
CA VAL A 18 -2.39 1.35 6.79
C VAL A 18 -1.29 1.75 7.78
N PRO A 19 -0.16 2.39 7.40
CA PRO A 19 0.86 2.80 8.37
C PRO A 19 0.32 3.75 9.44
N GLY A 20 -0.44 4.77 9.03
CA GLY A 20 -1.06 5.71 9.98
C GLY A 20 -2.13 5.04 10.86
N LEU A 21 -2.96 4.17 10.27
CA LEU A 21 -3.96 3.40 11.02
C LEU A 21 -3.33 2.45 12.02
N LEU A 22 -2.20 1.82 11.68
CA LEU A 22 -1.46 0.95 12.58
C LEU A 22 -0.91 1.73 13.79
N ILE A 23 -0.22 2.83 13.56
CA ILE A 23 0.34 3.66 14.64
C ILE A 23 -0.78 4.21 15.53
N TRP A 24 -1.88 4.68 14.93
CA TRP A 24 -3.02 5.16 15.69
C TRP A 24 -3.66 4.06 16.54
N SER A 25 -3.89 2.88 15.98
CA SER A 25 -4.50 1.77 16.71
C SER A 25 -3.59 1.23 17.81
N LEU A 26 -2.30 1.18 17.59
CA LEU A 26 -1.32 0.80 18.61
C LEU A 26 -1.26 1.84 19.75
N TYR A 27 -1.35 3.14 19.45
CA TYR A 27 -1.44 4.19 20.46
C TYR A 27 -2.67 4.03 21.36
N LEU A 28 -3.84 3.67 20.80
CA LEU A 28 -5.06 3.46 21.58
C LEU A 28 -4.93 2.30 22.57
N ILE A 29 -4.14 1.30 22.24
CA ILE A 29 -3.96 0.10 23.07
C ILE A 29 -2.75 0.25 24.01
N SER A 30 -1.67 0.86 23.53
CA SER A 30 -0.41 1.05 24.29
C SER A 30 0.17 2.43 23.97
N PRO A 31 -0.23 3.48 24.69
CA PRO A 31 0.28 4.83 24.46
C PRO A 31 1.81 4.95 24.57
N MET A 32 2.44 4.02 25.28
CA MET A 32 3.91 3.97 25.42
C MET A 32 4.65 3.78 24.10
N ILE A 33 3.98 3.28 23.06
CA ILE A 33 4.60 3.04 21.75
C ILE A 33 5.07 4.33 21.05
N VAL A 34 4.57 5.48 21.47
CA VAL A 34 4.92 6.78 20.88
C VAL A 34 5.52 7.75 21.92
N THR A 35 5.91 7.26 23.09
CA THR A 35 6.58 8.13 24.08
C THR A 35 7.86 8.73 23.48
N PRO A 36 8.16 10.02 23.74
CA PRO A 36 7.53 10.92 24.73
C PRO A 36 6.30 11.71 24.24
N LEU A 37 5.74 11.43 23.05
CA LEU A 37 4.60 12.15 22.53
C LEU A 37 3.31 11.79 23.28
N THR A 38 2.57 12.78 23.69
CA THR A 38 1.27 12.62 24.37
C THR A 38 0.27 13.66 23.87
N GLY A 39 -1.03 13.34 23.96
CA GLY A 39 -2.11 14.27 23.66
C GLY A 39 -1.98 14.93 22.29
N GLU A 40 -1.96 16.26 22.25
CA GLU A 40 -1.93 17.02 20.99
C GLU A 40 -0.68 16.75 20.16
N SER A 41 0.49 16.59 20.78
CA SER A 41 1.74 16.32 20.06
C SER A 41 1.70 15.00 19.30
N PHE A 42 1.06 13.97 19.85
CA PHE A 42 0.81 12.73 19.14
C PHE A 42 -0.09 12.92 17.90
N TYR A 43 -1.19 13.68 18.03
CA TYR A 43 -2.09 13.91 16.89
C TYR A 43 -1.44 14.76 15.79
N VAL A 44 -0.55 15.70 16.15
CA VAL A 44 0.26 16.42 15.15
C VAL A 44 1.17 15.44 14.39
N TYR A 45 1.89 14.60 15.13
CA TYR A 45 2.73 13.56 14.56
C TYR A 45 1.94 12.61 13.64
N LEU A 46 0.80 12.13 14.10
CA LEU A 46 -0.06 11.24 13.34
C LEU A 46 -0.55 11.87 12.02
N ARG A 47 -0.89 13.18 12.04
CA ARG A 47 -1.24 13.92 10.81
C ARG A 47 -0.07 13.93 9.82
N VAL A 48 1.16 14.17 10.30
CA VAL A 48 2.35 14.12 9.45
C VAL A 48 2.58 12.73 8.87
N VAL A 49 2.37 11.67 9.68
CA VAL A 49 2.42 10.28 9.19
C VAL A 49 1.43 10.05 8.06
N PHE A 50 0.14 10.37 8.26
CA PHE A 50 -0.88 10.21 7.21
C PHE A 50 -0.58 11.05 5.96
N LEU A 51 -0.03 12.23 6.13
CA LEU A 51 0.34 13.10 5.02
C LEU A 51 1.47 12.49 4.19
N MET A 52 2.53 12.02 4.84
CA MET A 52 3.73 11.47 4.19
C MET A 52 3.48 10.08 3.59
N THR A 53 2.83 9.18 4.32
CA THR A 53 2.63 7.78 3.86
C THR A 53 1.35 7.59 3.06
N GLY A 54 0.37 8.47 3.21
CA GLY A 54 -0.95 8.39 2.57
C GLY A 54 -1.15 9.43 1.48
N VAL A 55 -1.26 10.70 1.88
CA VAL A 55 -1.71 11.79 1.00
C VAL A 55 -0.70 12.07 -0.13
N PHE A 56 0.58 12.23 0.17
CA PHE A 56 1.59 12.50 -0.85
C PHE A 56 1.72 11.36 -1.87
N PRO A 57 1.85 10.08 -1.48
CA PRO A 57 1.83 8.99 -2.44
C PRO A 57 0.53 8.91 -3.25
N LEU A 58 -0.62 9.22 -2.65
CA LEU A 58 -1.89 9.23 -3.35
C LEU A 58 -1.95 10.33 -4.41
N ILE A 59 -1.56 11.56 -4.07
CA ILE A 59 -1.48 12.68 -5.00
C ILE A 59 -0.53 12.33 -6.15
N LEU A 60 0.65 11.79 -5.84
CA LEU A 60 1.60 11.36 -6.85
C LEU A 60 1.00 10.32 -7.80
N LEU A 61 0.31 9.30 -7.28
CA LEU A 61 -0.37 8.31 -8.11
C LEU A 61 -1.42 8.92 -9.02
N LEU A 62 -2.19 9.90 -8.52
CA LEU A 62 -3.20 10.61 -9.30
C LEU A 62 -2.54 11.45 -10.41
N LEU A 63 -1.47 12.17 -10.11
CA LEU A 63 -0.72 12.98 -11.09
C LEU A 63 -0.10 12.09 -12.18
N LEU A 64 0.59 11.01 -11.79
CA LEU A 64 1.20 10.08 -12.74
C LEU A 64 0.14 9.46 -13.66
N ARG A 65 -1.03 9.17 -13.12
CA ARG A 65 -2.12 8.64 -13.89
C ARG A 65 -2.70 9.67 -14.88
N MET A 66 -2.92 10.91 -14.44
CA MET A 66 -3.43 11.98 -15.31
C MET A 66 -2.47 12.26 -16.46
N THR A 67 -1.17 12.33 -16.20
CA THR A 67 -0.14 12.51 -17.23
C THR A 67 -0.06 11.33 -18.19
N TYR A 68 -0.17 10.10 -17.70
CA TYR A 68 -0.20 8.90 -18.54
C TYR A 68 -1.42 8.87 -19.46
N ILE A 69 -2.61 9.18 -18.94
CA ILE A 69 -3.84 9.27 -19.74
C ILE A 69 -3.72 10.39 -20.78
N ALA A 70 -3.22 11.56 -20.39
CA ALA A 70 -3.02 12.68 -21.31
C ALA A 70 -2.02 12.34 -22.42
N PHE A 71 -0.94 11.62 -22.10
CA PHE A 71 0.02 11.14 -23.08
C PHE A 71 -0.59 10.14 -24.05
N LEU A 72 -1.35 9.16 -23.57
CA LEU A 72 -2.03 8.17 -24.42
C LEU A 72 -3.07 8.82 -25.33
N THR A 73 -3.85 9.80 -24.83
CA THR A 73 -4.83 10.51 -25.65
C THR A 73 -4.14 11.35 -26.72
N ARG A 74 -3.04 12.07 -26.41
CA ARG A 74 -2.24 12.81 -27.41
C ARG A 74 -1.66 11.92 -28.48
N LEU A 75 -1.10 10.76 -28.11
CA LEU A 75 -0.58 9.78 -29.09
C LEU A 75 -1.69 9.25 -29.98
N PHE A 76 -2.86 8.98 -29.43
CA PHE A 76 -4.03 8.51 -30.17
C PHE A 76 -4.50 9.56 -31.18
N PHE A 77 -4.68 10.82 -30.76
CA PHE A 77 -5.09 11.92 -31.66
C PHE A 77 -4.03 12.23 -32.70
N TYR A 78 -2.74 12.30 -32.34
CA TYR A 78 -1.67 12.54 -33.28
C TYR A 78 -1.61 11.51 -34.41
N ARG A 79 -1.88 10.24 -34.10
CA ARG A 79 -1.90 9.16 -35.11
C ARG A 79 -3.17 9.11 -35.94
N ILE A 80 -4.33 9.44 -35.38
CA ILE A 80 -5.57 9.57 -36.14
C ILE A 80 -5.45 10.67 -37.21
N ILE A 81 -4.82 11.79 -36.85
CA ILE A 81 -4.69 12.94 -37.75
C ILE A 81 -3.66 12.68 -38.89
N LYS A 82 -2.64 11.86 -38.63
CA LYS A 82 -1.46 11.76 -39.52
C LYS A 82 -1.48 10.62 -40.54
N ASN A 83 -2.31 9.55 -40.42
CA ASN A 83 -2.29 8.49 -41.48
C ASN A 83 -3.38 7.41 -41.38
N GLN A 84 -3.74 6.85 -42.55
CA GLN A 84 -4.64 5.69 -42.76
C GLN A 84 -4.13 4.35 -42.15
N SER A 85 -2.87 4.28 -41.68
CA SER A 85 -2.27 3.11 -41.03
C SER A 85 -2.63 2.95 -39.55
N VAL A 86 -3.57 3.73 -39.01
CA VAL A 86 -4.04 3.66 -37.62
C VAL A 86 -4.59 2.30 -37.23
N VAL A 87 -5.29 1.64 -38.18
CA VAL A 87 -5.89 0.32 -37.95
C VAL A 87 -4.80 -0.75 -37.77
N SER A 88 -3.77 -0.75 -38.60
CA SER A 88 -2.65 -1.70 -38.49
C SER A 88 -1.85 -1.51 -37.22
N PHE A 89 -1.59 -0.25 -36.82
CA PHE A 89 -0.92 0.06 -35.57
C PHE A 89 -1.75 -0.36 -34.33
N LEU A 90 -3.05 -0.13 -34.34
CA LEU A 90 -3.94 -0.53 -33.25
C LEU A 90 -4.04 -2.05 -33.15
N LEU A 91 -4.05 -2.77 -34.27
CA LEU A 91 -4.01 -4.23 -34.30
C LEU A 91 -2.68 -4.80 -33.83
N GLN A 92 -1.56 -4.12 -34.11
CA GLN A 92 -0.23 -4.52 -33.70
C GLN A 92 0.04 -4.23 -32.19
N ASN A 93 -0.60 -3.22 -31.64
CA ASN A 93 -0.46 -2.81 -30.23
C ASN A 93 -1.70 -3.18 -29.39
N LYS A 94 -2.13 -4.46 -29.47
CA LYS A 94 -3.21 -5.00 -28.61
C LYS A 94 -3.15 -4.57 -27.13
N PRO A 95 -1.96 -4.52 -26.44
CA PRO A 95 -1.88 -4.07 -25.05
C PRO A 95 -2.30 -2.60 -24.87
N LEU A 96 -1.98 -1.72 -25.82
CA LEU A 96 -2.35 -0.30 -25.76
C LEU A 96 -3.86 -0.10 -25.87
N LEU A 97 -4.53 -0.82 -26.78
CA LEU A 97 -5.99 -0.81 -26.94
C LEU A 97 -6.70 -1.35 -25.69
N VAL A 98 -6.17 -2.41 -25.09
CA VAL A 98 -6.71 -2.97 -23.85
C VAL A 98 -6.58 -1.98 -22.71
N SER A 99 -5.46 -1.25 -22.60
CA SER A 99 -5.24 -0.22 -21.62
C SER A 99 -6.24 0.95 -21.77
N ILE A 100 -6.36 1.50 -22.98
CA ILE A 100 -7.30 2.59 -23.29
C ILE A 100 -8.77 2.16 -23.03
N ARG A 101 -9.16 0.95 -23.45
CA ARG A 101 -10.51 0.43 -23.27
C ARG A 101 -10.86 0.17 -21.79
N LYS A 102 -9.90 -0.29 -20.99
CA LYS A 102 -10.06 -0.47 -19.55
C LYS A 102 -10.12 0.85 -18.79
N HIS A 103 -9.36 1.86 -19.23
CA HIS A 103 -9.45 3.21 -18.66
C HIS A 103 -10.79 3.88 -18.95
N LYS A 104 -11.35 3.72 -20.16
CA LYS A 104 -12.69 4.25 -20.54
C LYS A 104 -13.85 3.65 -19.74
N LYS A 105 -13.72 2.43 -19.19
CA LYS A 105 -14.77 1.76 -18.41
C LYS A 105 -14.78 2.13 -16.90
N GLY A 106 -14.26 3.28 -16.51
CA GLY A 106 -14.43 3.83 -15.14
C GLY A 106 -13.70 3.08 -14.02
N LYS A 107 -12.82 2.13 -14.32
CA LYS A 107 -11.95 1.49 -13.33
C LYS A 107 -10.75 2.38 -13.04
N ALA A 108 -11.04 3.51 -12.44
CA ALA A 108 -10.10 4.61 -12.27
C ALA A 108 -8.79 4.24 -11.57
N PHE A 109 -8.75 3.28 -10.68
CA PHE A 109 -7.57 2.93 -9.88
C PHE A 109 -6.95 1.55 -10.19
N THR A 110 -7.36 0.89 -11.28
CA THR A 110 -6.76 -0.40 -11.65
C THR A 110 -5.67 -0.21 -12.69
N MET A 111 -4.45 -0.61 -12.36
CA MET A 111 -3.33 -0.75 -13.30
C MET A 111 -3.30 -2.20 -13.77
N PRO A 112 -3.92 -2.54 -14.92
CA PRO A 112 -4.08 -3.93 -15.33
C PRO A 112 -2.78 -4.56 -15.81
N LEU A 113 -1.88 -3.77 -16.40
CA LEU A 113 -0.61 -4.26 -16.91
C LEU A 113 0.48 -4.13 -15.83
N ARG A 114 1.35 -5.14 -15.76
CA ARG A 114 2.46 -5.19 -14.81
C ARG A 114 3.41 -3.99 -14.97
N ASN A 115 3.78 -3.68 -16.21
CA ASN A 115 4.71 -2.59 -16.52
C ASN A 115 4.20 -1.20 -16.12
N GLU A 116 2.87 -1.01 -16.09
CA GLU A 116 2.26 0.25 -15.63
C GLU A 116 2.44 0.51 -14.14
N ARG A 117 2.80 -0.52 -13.35
CA ARG A 117 2.94 -0.45 -11.90
C ARG A 117 4.36 -0.15 -11.44
N ILE A 118 5.37 -0.53 -12.24
CA ILE A 118 6.79 -0.44 -11.84
C ILE A 118 7.16 1.01 -11.50
N PHE A 119 6.89 1.94 -12.42
CA PHE A 119 7.25 3.34 -12.23
C PHE A 119 6.52 4.00 -11.04
N PRO A 120 5.19 3.88 -10.89
CA PRO A 120 4.48 4.37 -9.71
C PRO A 120 5.02 3.77 -8.40
N PHE A 121 5.32 2.48 -8.35
CA PHE A 121 5.85 1.84 -7.14
C PHE A 121 7.26 2.31 -6.80
N LEU A 122 8.11 2.53 -7.81
CA LEU A 122 9.42 3.10 -7.61
C LEU A 122 9.33 4.51 -7.01
N MET A 123 8.43 5.34 -7.51
CA MET A 123 8.20 6.68 -6.97
C MET A 123 7.65 6.65 -5.54
N ILE A 124 6.73 5.73 -5.24
CA ILE A 124 6.22 5.51 -3.87
C ILE A 124 7.36 5.04 -2.96
N SER A 125 8.22 4.14 -3.43
CA SER A 125 9.39 3.68 -2.65
C SER A 125 10.30 4.84 -2.26
N LEU A 126 10.54 5.79 -3.16
CA LEU A 126 11.34 6.98 -2.87
C LEU A 126 10.68 7.87 -1.80
N ILE A 127 9.35 8.05 -1.86
CA ILE A 127 8.63 8.79 -0.81
C ILE A 127 8.74 8.08 0.52
N TYR A 128 8.61 6.75 0.56
CA TYR A 128 8.74 5.97 1.79
C TYR A 128 10.17 6.00 2.34
N CYS A 129 11.21 5.97 1.49
CA CYS A 129 12.61 6.17 1.91
C CYS A 129 12.81 7.55 2.54
N MET A 130 12.27 8.61 1.92
CA MET A 130 12.32 9.95 2.47
C MET A 130 11.56 10.06 3.79
N SER A 131 10.38 9.47 3.87
CA SER A 131 9.57 9.41 5.11
C SER A 131 10.33 8.66 6.22
N CYS A 132 10.92 7.51 5.90
CA CYS A 132 11.73 6.75 6.84
C CYS A 132 12.91 7.57 7.36
N TYR A 133 13.64 8.26 6.48
CA TYR A 133 14.72 9.15 6.89
C TYR A 133 14.25 10.22 7.87
N LEU A 134 13.13 10.88 7.57
CA LEU A 134 12.58 11.92 8.45
C LEU A 134 12.15 11.36 9.82
N PHE A 135 11.41 10.25 9.84
CA PHE A 135 10.86 9.71 11.08
C PHE A 135 11.91 9.00 11.94
N VAL A 136 12.91 8.35 11.33
CA VAL A 136 13.95 7.62 12.07
C VAL A 136 15.07 8.55 12.53
N PHE A 137 15.52 9.50 11.69
CA PHE A 137 16.71 10.32 11.99
C PHE A 137 16.38 11.73 12.45
N ARG A 138 15.23 12.30 12.07
CA ARG A 138 14.90 13.69 12.43
C ARG A 138 13.88 13.78 13.55
N PHE A 139 12.83 12.97 13.52
CA PHE A 139 11.81 12.97 14.57
C PHE A 139 12.07 11.92 15.64
N SER A 140 12.77 10.84 15.35
CA SER A 140 13.24 9.74 16.22
C SER A 140 12.54 9.64 17.58
N ILE A 141 11.27 9.20 17.59
CA ILE A 141 10.42 9.19 18.78
C ILE A 141 10.88 8.09 19.73
N ASN A 142 10.86 6.85 19.24
CA ASN A 142 11.40 5.68 19.94
C ASN A 142 11.73 4.54 18.97
N SER A 143 12.38 3.48 19.48
CA SER A 143 12.82 2.35 18.66
C SER A 143 11.67 1.62 17.98
N VAL A 144 10.53 1.46 18.63
CA VAL A 144 9.36 0.76 18.06
C VAL A 144 8.78 1.49 16.86
N THR A 145 8.56 2.81 16.98
CA THR A 145 8.07 3.61 15.83
C THR A 145 9.09 3.64 14.71
N ASN A 146 10.38 3.71 15.01
CA ASN A 146 11.44 3.63 14.02
C ASN A 146 11.40 2.28 13.28
N ALA A 147 11.27 1.17 14.00
CA ALA A 147 11.14 -0.17 13.41
C ALA A 147 9.91 -0.29 12.49
N ILE A 148 8.78 0.32 12.86
CA ILE A 148 7.58 0.35 12.01
C ILE A 148 7.87 1.07 10.69
N PHE A 149 8.52 2.25 10.70
CA PHE A 149 8.86 2.97 9.47
C PHE A 149 9.86 2.23 8.60
N ILE A 150 10.88 1.63 9.22
CA ILE A 150 11.85 0.78 8.50
C ILE A 150 11.12 -0.40 7.86
N ALA A 151 10.28 -1.12 8.62
CA ALA A 151 9.51 -2.25 8.10
C ALA A 151 8.65 -1.87 6.90
N MET A 152 7.89 -0.78 7.00
CA MET A 152 7.01 -0.32 5.92
C MET A 152 7.81 0.10 4.68
N THR A 153 8.97 0.72 4.86
CA THR A 153 9.85 1.12 3.76
C THR A 153 10.46 -0.10 3.07
N VAL A 154 11.01 -1.03 3.84
CA VAL A 154 11.54 -2.30 3.32
C VAL A 154 10.45 -3.06 2.56
N LEU A 155 9.23 -3.12 3.12
CA LEU A 155 8.10 -3.79 2.50
C LEU A 155 7.76 -3.19 1.13
N VAL A 156 7.69 -1.86 1.02
CA VAL A 156 7.39 -1.17 -0.25
C VAL A 156 8.49 -1.42 -1.27
N ILE A 157 9.76 -1.40 -0.87
CA ILE A 157 10.90 -1.71 -1.74
C ILE A 157 10.81 -3.16 -2.23
N LEU A 158 10.60 -4.13 -1.33
CA LEU A 158 10.47 -5.55 -1.69
C LEU A 158 9.29 -5.78 -2.64
N VAL A 159 8.12 -5.19 -2.36
CA VAL A 159 6.96 -5.26 -3.26
C VAL A 159 7.27 -4.67 -4.63
N THR A 160 8.03 -3.58 -4.69
CA THR A 160 8.46 -2.95 -5.95
C THR A 160 9.35 -3.92 -6.75
N ILE A 161 10.35 -4.51 -6.10
CA ILE A 161 11.24 -5.49 -6.73
C ILE A 161 10.46 -6.72 -7.19
N ILE A 162 9.63 -7.29 -6.32
CA ILE A 162 8.83 -8.48 -6.65
C ILE A 162 7.88 -8.20 -7.82
N THR A 163 7.31 -6.99 -7.91
CA THR A 163 6.40 -6.61 -9.00
C THR A 163 7.07 -6.64 -10.38
N ILE A 164 8.41 -6.54 -10.44
CA ILE A 164 9.16 -6.71 -11.70
C ILE A 164 9.00 -8.15 -12.23
N PHE A 165 8.96 -9.14 -11.35
CA PHE A 165 8.90 -10.57 -11.72
C PHE A 165 7.50 -11.16 -11.57
N PHE A 166 6.81 -10.88 -10.45
CA PHE A 166 5.53 -11.48 -10.08
C PHE A 166 4.53 -10.42 -9.66
N LYS A 167 3.25 -10.67 -9.92
CA LYS A 167 2.16 -9.86 -9.39
C LYS A 167 1.86 -10.30 -7.96
N ILE A 168 1.83 -9.34 -7.00
CA ILE A 168 1.53 -9.57 -5.59
C ILE A 168 0.40 -8.64 -5.12
N SER A 169 -0.34 -9.04 -4.08
CA SER A 169 -1.44 -8.26 -3.52
C SER A 169 -0.94 -7.30 -2.44
N ILE A 170 -0.75 -6.03 -2.77
CA ILE A 170 -0.25 -5.01 -1.83
C ILE A 170 -1.17 -4.85 -0.61
N HIS A 171 -2.49 -4.94 -0.76
CA HIS A 171 -3.44 -4.88 0.34
C HIS A 171 -3.21 -6.02 1.35
N ALA A 172 -3.07 -7.25 0.87
CA ALA A 172 -2.78 -8.39 1.71
C ALA A 172 -1.40 -8.24 2.38
N THR A 173 -0.39 -7.79 1.63
CA THR A 173 0.98 -7.59 2.11
C THR A 173 1.05 -6.56 3.23
N THR A 174 0.42 -5.40 3.06
CA THR A 174 0.49 -4.31 4.07
C THR A 174 -0.28 -4.66 5.34
N LEU A 175 -1.46 -5.26 5.21
CA LEU A 175 -2.25 -5.66 6.38
C LEU A 175 -1.60 -6.82 7.13
N SER A 176 -1.02 -7.80 6.45
CA SER A 176 -0.29 -8.88 7.13
C SER A 176 1.00 -8.39 7.79
N ALA A 177 1.65 -7.35 7.25
CA ALA A 177 2.75 -6.69 7.95
C ALA A 177 2.29 -6.04 9.26
N SER A 178 1.11 -5.42 9.26
CA SER A 178 0.51 -4.89 10.51
C SER A 178 0.20 -6.00 11.52
N VAL A 179 -0.23 -7.18 11.06
CA VAL A 179 -0.40 -8.37 11.92
C VAL A 179 0.95 -8.81 12.50
N GLY A 180 2.00 -8.89 11.67
CA GLY A 180 3.35 -9.26 12.11
C GLY A 180 3.93 -8.30 13.12
N ILE A 181 3.78 -6.99 12.89
CA ILE A 181 4.19 -5.94 13.83
C ILE A 181 3.42 -6.04 15.15
N ALA A 182 2.09 -6.15 15.10
CA ALA A 182 1.29 -6.29 16.29
C ALA A 182 1.66 -7.55 17.08
N PHE A 183 1.83 -8.68 16.41
CA PHE A 183 2.21 -9.93 17.05
C PHE A 183 3.60 -9.84 17.69
N GLY A 184 4.60 -9.31 16.97
CA GLY A 184 5.95 -9.11 17.48
C GLY A 184 5.99 -8.13 18.66
N TYR A 185 5.25 -7.03 18.59
CA TYR A 185 5.13 -6.09 19.72
C TYR A 185 4.61 -6.79 20.99
N GLY A 186 3.59 -7.63 20.87
CA GLY A 186 3.03 -8.37 22.01
C GLY A 186 3.98 -9.40 22.64
N ILE A 187 5.01 -9.87 21.90
CA ILE A 187 6.04 -10.79 22.44
C ILE A 187 7.03 -10.06 23.33
N TYR A 188 7.44 -8.84 22.96
CA TYR A 188 8.54 -8.13 23.60
C TYR A 188 8.12 -7.10 24.63
N TYR A 189 6.88 -6.63 24.58
CA TYR A 189 6.41 -5.59 25.49
C TYR A 189 5.32 -6.13 26.43
N PRO A 190 5.33 -5.69 27.72
CA PRO A 190 4.30 -6.08 28.69
C PRO A 190 2.93 -5.63 28.19
N VAL A 191 2.08 -6.59 27.96
CA VAL A 191 0.85 -6.41 27.20
C VAL A 191 -0.31 -6.14 28.16
N ILE A 192 -1.13 -5.16 27.79
CA ILE A 192 -2.38 -4.82 28.44
C ILE A 192 -3.38 -6.00 28.24
N THR A 193 -4.28 -6.20 29.21
CA THR A 193 -5.25 -7.32 29.28
C THR A 193 -6.05 -7.57 27.99
N ASN A 194 -6.25 -6.56 27.15
CA ASN A 194 -7.05 -6.65 25.92
C ASN A 194 -6.24 -6.80 24.62
N TYR A 195 -4.93 -7.00 24.70
CA TYR A 195 -4.07 -7.03 23.51
C TYR A 195 -4.38 -8.19 22.57
N PHE A 196 -4.75 -9.35 23.13
CA PHE A 196 -5.17 -10.50 22.33
C PHE A 196 -6.32 -10.14 21.36
N TRP A 197 -7.32 -9.44 21.86
CA TRP A 197 -8.46 -9.01 21.05
C TRP A 197 -8.06 -8.02 19.96
N TYR A 198 -7.10 -7.14 20.25
CA TYR A 198 -6.55 -6.23 19.26
C TYR A 198 -5.88 -6.97 18.10
N VAL A 199 -5.02 -7.94 18.39
CA VAL A 199 -4.40 -8.78 17.36
C VAL A 199 -5.46 -9.56 16.58
N ALA A 200 -6.44 -10.14 17.25
CA ALA A 200 -7.55 -10.87 16.62
C ALA A 200 -8.34 -9.99 15.64
N VAL A 201 -8.61 -8.73 16.00
CA VAL A 201 -9.30 -7.76 15.13
C VAL A 201 -8.45 -7.45 13.88
N ILE A 202 -7.15 -7.20 14.03
CA ILE A 202 -6.28 -6.92 12.86
C ILE A 202 -6.20 -8.15 11.95
N VAL A 203 -6.10 -9.35 12.49
CA VAL A 203 -6.12 -10.61 11.72
C VAL A 203 -7.45 -10.75 10.95
N ALA A 204 -8.58 -10.48 11.61
CA ALA A 204 -9.88 -10.51 10.97
C ALA A 204 -9.99 -9.50 9.81
N ILE A 205 -9.54 -8.26 10.02
CA ILE A 205 -9.49 -7.22 8.97
C ILE A 205 -8.61 -7.69 7.80
N CYS A 206 -7.43 -8.25 8.08
CA CYS A 206 -6.53 -8.79 7.06
C CYS A 206 -7.21 -9.89 6.23
N GLY A 207 -7.94 -10.81 6.89
CA GLY A 207 -8.72 -11.86 6.25
C GLY A 207 -9.85 -11.30 5.37
N ILE A 208 -10.64 -10.35 5.89
CA ILE A 208 -11.74 -9.71 5.17
C ILE A 208 -11.23 -9.00 3.91
N VAL A 209 -10.18 -8.20 4.04
CA VAL A 209 -9.63 -7.45 2.88
C VAL A 209 -8.99 -8.40 1.87
N SER A 210 -8.27 -9.43 2.31
CA SER A 210 -7.71 -10.45 1.43
C SER A 210 -8.79 -11.16 0.62
N THR A 211 -9.89 -11.55 1.27
CA THR A 211 -11.08 -12.13 0.62
C THR A 211 -11.74 -11.11 -0.32
N ALA A 212 -11.75 -9.82 0.05
CA ALA A 212 -12.25 -8.76 -0.82
C ALA A 212 -11.45 -8.67 -2.13
N ARG A 213 -10.12 -8.81 -2.07
CA ARG A 213 -9.26 -8.77 -3.28
C ARG A 213 -9.51 -9.96 -4.21
N LEU A 214 -9.81 -11.13 -3.66
CA LEU A 214 -10.21 -12.32 -4.42
C LEU A 214 -11.60 -12.12 -5.05
N ALA A 215 -12.59 -11.68 -4.26
CA ALA A 215 -13.96 -11.46 -4.71
C ALA A 215 -14.09 -10.39 -5.82
N LEU A 216 -13.21 -9.37 -5.80
CA LEU A 216 -13.11 -8.36 -6.86
C LEU A 216 -12.41 -8.87 -8.13
N GLY A 217 -11.84 -10.09 -8.11
CA GLY A 217 -11.03 -10.62 -9.22
C GLY A 217 -9.78 -9.79 -9.52
N SER A 218 -9.31 -9.03 -8.53
CA SER A 218 -8.12 -8.16 -8.67
C SER A 218 -6.83 -8.95 -8.56
N HIS A 219 -6.85 -10.02 -7.77
CA HIS A 219 -5.74 -10.93 -7.51
C HIS A 219 -6.22 -12.38 -7.48
N ASN A 220 -5.31 -13.32 -7.76
CA ASN A 220 -5.51 -14.74 -7.55
C ASN A 220 -5.03 -15.17 -6.16
N LEU A 221 -5.33 -16.41 -5.77
CA LEU A 221 -5.02 -16.93 -4.44
C LEU A 221 -3.50 -16.92 -4.17
N LYS A 222 -2.67 -17.29 -5.16
CA LYS A 222 -1.20 -17.31 -5.03
C LYS A 222 -0.63 -15.92 -4.78
N GLU A 223 -1.18 -14.89 -5.47
CA GLU A 223 -0.77 -13.49 -5.29
C GLU A 223 -1.13 -12.95 -3.90
N VAL A 224 -2.24 -13.40 -3.33
CA VAL A 224 -2.68 -13.03 -1.98
C VAL A 224 -1.84 -13.75 -0.92
N ILE A 225 -1.67 -15.07 -1.04
CA ILE A 225 -0.86 -15.87 -0.09
C ILE A 225 0.59 -15.36 -0.07
N GLY A 226 1.21 -15.15 -1.25
CA GLY A 226 2.56 -14.57 -1.32
C GLY A 226 2.65 -13.22 -0.62
N GLY A 227 1.61 -12.38 -0.76
CA GLY A 227 1.51 -11.11 -0.03
C GLY A 227 1.42 -11.28 1.48
N LEU A 228 0.60 -12.23 1.95
CA LEU A 228 0.43 -12.51 3.37
C LEU A 228 1.74 -12.99 4.02
N ILE A 229 2.44 -13.91 3.38
CA ILE A 229 3.72 -14.46 3.88
C ILE A 229 4.78 -13.36 3.94
N LEU A 230 4.94 -12.59 2.85
CA LEU A 230 5.93 -11.51 2.77
C LEU A 230 5.66 -10.45 3.83
N GLY A 231 4.42 -9.98 3.93
CA GLY A 231 4.06 -8.92 4.85
C GLY A 231 4.26 -9.34 6.31
N TYR A 232 3.70 -10.49 6.70
CA TYR A 232 3.83 -11.00 8.06
C TYR A 232 5.30 -11.18 8.45
N GLY A 233 6.12 -11.78 7.56
CA GLY A 233 7.55 -11.98 7.81
C GLY A 233 8.30 -10.68 8.03
N VAL A 234 8.11 -9.67 7.16
CA VAL A 234 8.78 -8.36 7.31
C VAL A 234 8.32 -7.65 8.58
N GLY A 235 7.02 -7.66 8.88
CA GLY A 235 6.48 -7.02 10.08
C GLY A 235 6.98 -7.66 11.37
N LEU A 236 6.99 -8.98 11.44
CA LEU A 236 7.50 -9.73 12.60
C LEU A 236 9.01 -9.51 12.79
N MET A 237 9.78 -9.64 11.72
CA MET A 237 11.24 -9.44 11.77
C MET A 237 11.63 -8.03 12.22
N ALA A 238 10.87 -7.03 11.83
CA ALA A 238 11.13 -5.66 12.29
C ALA A 238 11.00 -5.50 13.80
N MET A 239 10.09 -6.24 14.44
CA MET A 239 9.93 -6.23 15.90
C MET A 239 10.96 -7.10 16.63
N ILE A 240 11.52 -8.10 15.95
CA ILE A 240 12.56 -8.96 16.52
C ILE A 240 13.94 -8.29 16.48
N LEU A 241 14.20 -7.48 15.46
CA LEU A 241 15.50 -6.88 15.19
C LEU A 241 15.70 -5.48 15.78
N HIS A 242 14.65 -4.88 16.36
CA HIS A 242 14.73 -3.56 16.97
C HIS A 242 15.02 -3.69 18.47
#